data_1b2c17a680ef7428caade8fc678fbda2
#
_entry.id   1b2c17a680ef7428caade8fc678fbda2
#
_cell.length_a   1.000
_cell.length_b   1.000
_cell.length_c   1.000
_cell.angle_alpha   90.00
_cell.angle_beta   90.00
_cell.angle_gamma   90.00
#
_symmetry.space_group_name_H-M   'P 1'
#
loop_
_entity.id
_entity.type
_entity.pdbx_description
1 polymer ?
#
loop_
_entity_poly.entity_id
_entity_poly.type
_entity_poly.pdbx_seq_one_letter_code
_entity_poly.pdbx_strand_id
1 'polypeptide(L)'
;MDIIPHFKHILTVAGIYLTTAIPVFSQSWPEITIESCPATRWWWLGSAVDTANLTYNLETYAQAGLGGVEITPIYGVQGNDTHEIPFLSPTWMRMLQHTCSECKRLGMETDMNAGTGWPFGGPMISLENAATKAIFQEYTAQEGERLRIAIEVEDPKQRGVASLNRLMAFSDKGKRIDITSKVKNNWLDWTAPPGNWRLIALFCGKTFQQVKRAAPGGKGYVMDHFSGKAVKQYFATFEQAFRENKVSYPHSFFNDSYEVYGADWTPSLLTEFAHRRGYRLENYLPEFLNPVRTDTTARILSDYRETLAELLLENFTRQWTEWAHRGGSLTRNQAHGSPGNLIDLYATVDIPECEGFGLSQFHIEGLRQDSLTRKNDSDLSMLKYASSAAHIAGKQYTSSETFTWLTEHFRTSLSQCKPDMDLMFVSGVNHMFFHGTPYSPREAEWPGWLFYASVNMSPTNSIWKDAPAFFDYITRCQSFLQMGNRTMTSWSICRYTTCGRKQANASWLSIFTKCNSGLPCLSVPYTPFTIVDMMSITSPTILSGVLVSKTENW
;
A
#
# COMPACT_ATOMS: atom_id res chain seq x y z
N MET A 1 30.94 -92.73 -40.06
CA MET A 1 31.63 -91.54 -40.54
C MET A 1 30.64 -90.42 -40.49
N ASP A 2 30.84 -89.60 -39.54
CA ASP A 2 29.84 -88.78 -38.86
C ASP A 2 29.47 -87.53 -39.63
N ILE A 3 28.16 -87.28 -39.73
CA ILE A 3 27.66 -85.96 -40.09
C ILE A 3 26.69 -85.55 -39.04
N ILE A 4 27.14 -84.55 -38.25
CA ILE A 4 26.28 -83.88 -37.27
C ILE A 4 25.62 -82.70 -37.96
N PRO A 5 24.28 -82.56 -37.95
CA PRO A 5 23.63 -81.36 -38.42
C PRO A 5 23.49 -80.28 -37.29
N HIS A 6 23.98 -79.12 -37.61
CA HIS A 6 23.79 -77.96 -36.74
C HIS A 6 22.31 -77.50 -36.68
N PHE A 7 21.69 -77.60 -35.56
CA PHE A 7 20.41 -76.93 -35.25
C PHE A 7 20.68 -75.48 -34.90
N LYS A 8 20.33 -74.60 -35.77
CA LYS A 8 20.22 -73.18 -35.47
C LYS A 8 18.88 -72.89 -34.80
N HIS A 9 18.94 -72.60 -33.54
CA HIS A 9 17.78 -72.03 -32.82
C HIS A 9 17.63 -70.58 -33.26
N ILE A 10 16.60 -70.29 -34.00
CA ILE A 10 16.13 -68.94 -34.24
C ILE A 10 15.29 -68.59 -33.01
N LEU A 11 15.85 -67.86 -32.09
CA LEU A 11 15.11 -67.18 -31.04
C LEU A 11 14.44 -65.96 -31.68
N THR A 12 13.12 -66.12 -31.96
CA THR A 12 12.26 -64.98 -32.29
C THR A 12 11.98 -64.23 -30.99
N VAL A 13 12.76 -63.17 -30.72
CA VAL A 13 12.45 -62.24 -29.67
C VAL A 13 11.27 -61.40 -30.15
N ALA A 14 10.07 -61.82 -29.79
CA ALA A 14 8.88 -60.99 -29.90
C ALA A 14 9.03 -59.86 -28.84
N GLY A 15 9.57 -58.75 -29.28
CA GLY A 15 9.57 -57.52 -28.49
C GLY A 15 8.14 -57.07 -28.30
N ILE A 16 7.57 -57.38 -27.14
CA ILE A 16 6.35 -56.75 -26.68
C ILE A 16 6.70 -55.29 -26.38
N TYR A 17 6.48 -54.43 -27.36
CA TYR A 17 6.39 -53.00 -27.07
C TYR A 17 5.13 -52.80 -26.21
N LEU A 18 5.31 -52.91 -24.90
CA LEU A 18 4.39 -52.30 -23.95
C LEU A 18 4.52 -50.79 -24.17
N THR A 19 3.78 -50.24 -25.10
CA THR A 19 3.48 -48.81 -25.09
C THR A 19 2.68 -48.57 -23.82
N THR A 20 3.37 -48.30 -22.70
CA THR A 20 2.74 -47.59 -21.61
C THR A 20 2.27 -46.27 -22.23
N ALA A 21 1.03 -46.22 -22.68
CA ALA A 21 0.35 -44.97 -22.89
C ALA A 21 0.35 -44.31 -21.50
N ILE A 22 1.37 -43.53 -21.25
CA ILE A 22 1.31 -42.51 -20.19
C ILE A 22 0.07 -41.73 -20.61
N PRO A 23 -1.02 -41.73 -19.83
CA PRO A 23 -2.12 -40.85 -20.13
C PRO A 23 -1.49 -39.46 -20.16
N VAL A 24 -1.35 -38.91 -21.35
CA VAL A 24 -1.17 -37.48 -21.49
C VAL A 24 -2.49 -36.95 -20.96
N PHE A 25 -2.54 -36.68 -19.69
CA PHE A 25 -3.56 -35.81 -19.17
C PHE A 25 -3.41 -34.56 -20.01
N SER A 26 -4.26 -34.37 -21.00
CA SER A 26 -4.41 -33.09 -21.63
C SER A 26 -4.77 -32.19 -20.48
N GLN A 27 -3.80 -31.42 -20.04
CA GLN A 27 -4.02 -30.46 -18.96
C GLN A 27 -5.09 -29.54 -19.50
N SER A 28 -6.34 -29.78 -19.09
CA SER A 28 -7.44 -28.92 -19.47
C SER A 28 -7.06 -27.50 -19.02
N TRP A 29 -7.42 -26.51 -19.80
CA TRP A 29 -7.25 -25.12 -19.40
C TRP A 29 -7.87 -24.96 -18.02
N PRO A 30 -7.24 -24.21 -17.08
CA PRO A 30 -7.83 -23.94 -15.78
C PRO A 30 -9.23 -23.34 -15.92
N GLU A 31 -10.11 -23.64 -14.99
CA GLU A 31 -11.42 -23.01 -14.92
C GLU A 31 -11.28 -21.49 -14.85
N ILE A 32 -12.03 -20.80 -15.67
CA ILE A 32 -12.11 -19.35 -15.63
C ILE A 32 -13.06 -18.98 -14.50
N THR A 33 -12.52 -18.39 -13.43
CA THR A 33 -13.30 -17.83 -12.33
C THR A 33 -13.42 -16.31 -12.48
N ILE A 34 -14.29 -15.71 -11.69
CA ILE A 34 -14.46 -14.25 -11.68
C ILE A 34 -13.16 -13.54 -11.27
N GLU A 35 -12.44 -14.11 -10.31
CA GLU A 35 -11.18 -13.56 -9.80
C GLU A 35 -10.04 -13.66 -10.82
N SER A 36 -10.19 -14.52 -11.82
CA SER A 36 -9.23 -14.59 -12.94
C SER A 36 -9.48 -13.54 -14.02
N CYS A 37 -10.64 -12.90 -14.04
CA CYS A 37 -10.91 -11.77 -14.91
C CYS A 37 -10.26 -10.49 -14.36
N PRO A 38 -9.73 -9.59 -15.22
CA PRO A 38 -9.23 -8.31 -14.74
C PRO A 38 -10.37 -7.45 -14.18
N ALA A 39 -10.06 -6.65 -13.18
CA ALA A 39 -10.97 -5.67 -12.60
C ALA A 39 -10.49 -4.24 -12.88
N THR A 40 -11.31 -3.25 -12.56
CA THR A 40 -10.94 -1.85 -12.76
C THR A 40 -11.33 -0.99 -11.59
N ARG A 41 -10.47 -0.02 -11.25
CA ARG A 41 -10.83 1.10 -10.39
C ARG A 41 -11.84 1.95 -11.13
N TRP A 42 -12.99 2.13 -10.51
CA TRP A 42 -14.13 2.85 -11.08
C TRP A 42 -14.35 4.17 -10.38
N TRP A 43 -13.89 5.23 -11.02
CA TRP A 43 -13.95 6.57 -10.48
C TRP A 43 -15.38 7.12 -10.52
N TRP A 44 -15.97 7.33 -9.34
CA TRP A 44 -17.27 8.01 -9.21
C TRP A 44 -17.05 9.51 -9.02
N LEU A 45 -16.99 10.25 -10.12
CA LEU A 45 -16.76 11.70 -10.13
C LEU A 45 -17.97 12.43 -9.52
N GLY A 46 -17.77 13.12 -8.39
CA GLY A 46 -18.85 13.74 -7.62
C GLY A 46 -19.86 12.76 -7.05
N SER A 47 -19.62 11.44 -7.22
CA SER A 47 -20.64 10.41 -7.04
C SER A 47 -21.95 10.75 -7.77
N ALA A 48 -21.88 11.50 -8.86
CA ALA A 48 -23.01 11.92 -9.67
C ALA A 48 -23.48 10.77 -10.58
N VAL A 49 -24.00 9.73 -9.96
CA VAL A 49 -24.40 8.47 -10.57
C VAL A 49 -25.90 8.23 -10.42
N ASP A 50 -26.47 7.47 -11.34
CA ASP A 50 -27.85 7.01 -11.28
C ASP A 50 -27.97 5.53 -11.65
N THR A 51 -29.07 4.90 -11.28
CA THR A 51 -29.24 3.45 -11.45
C THR A 51 -29.23 3.00 -12.92
N ALA A 52 -29.78 3.79 -13.85
CA ALA A 52 -29.81 3.42 -15.26
C ALA A 52 -28.41 3.44 -15.88
N ASN A 53 -27.64 4.47 -15.60
CA ASN A 53 -26.28 4.60 -16.10
C ASN A 53 -25.31 3.66 -15.37
N LEU A 54 -25.51 3.37 -14.07
CA LEU A 54 -24.74 2.34 -13.37
C LEU A 54 -24.95 0.97 -14.01
N THR A 55 -26.18 0.55 -14.28
CA THR A 55 -26.49 -0.69 -14.99
C THR A 55 -25.86 -0.72 -16.38
N TYR A 56 -26.02 0.35 -17.17
CA TYR A 56 -25.44 0.44 -18.52
C TYR A 56 -23.90 0.29 -18.52
N ASN A 57 -23.21 0.98 -17.62
CA ASN A 57 -21.76 0.88 -17.53
C ASN A 57 -21.32 -0.54 -17.14
N LEU A 58 -21.96 -1.15 -16.13
CA LEU A 58 -21.62 -2.50 -15.66
C LEU A 58 -21.88 -3.56 -16.74
N GLU A 59 -22.99 -3.47 -17.48
CA GLU A 59 -23.26 -4.36 -18.61
C GLU A 59 -22.18 -4.23 -19.70
N THR A 60 -21.76 -3.00 -20.00
CA THR A 60 -20.69 -2.74 -20.97
C THR A 60 -19.35 -3.32 -20.50
N TYR A 61 -19.04 -3.23 -19.21
CA TYR A 61 -17.81 -3.78 -18.63
C TYR A 61 -17.82 -5.30 -18.59
N ALA A 62 -18.92 -5.91 -18.17
CA ALA A 62 -19.09 -7.35 -18.17
C ALA A 62 -18.97 -7.94 -19.59
N GLN A 63 -19.60 -7.31 -20.60
CA GLN A 63 -19.50 -7.71 -21.99
C GLN A 63 -18.08 -7.65 -22.54
N ALA A 64 -17.26 -6.72 -22.03
CA ALA A 64 -15.87 -6.61 -22.43
C ALA A 64 -14.96 -7.63 -21.70
N GLY A 65 -15.44 -8.31 -20.67
CA GLY A 65 -14.69 -9.34 -19.94
C GLY A 65 -14.06 -8.84 -18.62
N LEU A 66 -14.51 -7.70 -18.06
CA LEU A 66 -14.14 -7.31 -16.71
C LEU A 66 -14.87 -8.16 -15.67
N GLY A 67 -14.14 -8.65 -14.66
CA GLY A 67 -14.66 -9.46 -13.55
C GLY A 67 -15.08 -8.64 -12.33
N GLY A 68 -14.71 -7.36 -12.25
CA GLY A 68 -15.04 -6.56 -11.09
C GLY A 68 -14.79 -5.07 -11.26
N VAL A 69 -15.36 -4.31 -10.33
CA VAL A 69 -15.15 -2.86 -10.22
C VAL A 69 -14.80 -2.48 -8.79
N GLU A 70 -13.87 -1.54 -8.62
CA GLU A 70 -13.58 -0.90 -7.34
C GLU A 70 -14.16 0.52 -7.35
N ILE A 71 -15.20 0.74 -6.58
CA ILE A 71 -15.83 2.06 -6.45
C ILE A 71 -14.89 2.99 -5.68
N THR A 72 -14.39 4.03 -6.36
CA THR A 72 -13.61 5.09 -5.73
C THR A 72 -14.27 6.44 -5.95
N PRO A 73 -14.97 6.97 -4.93
CA PRO A 73 -15.59 8.30 -5.00
C PRO A 73 -14.53 9.40 -4.97
N ILE A 74 -14.63 10.36 -5.89
CA ILE A 74 -13.69 11.48 -6.02
C ILE A 74 -14.45 12.80 -6.31
N TYR A 75 -13.68 13.89 -6.49
CA TYR A 75 -14.19 15.21 -6.87
C TYR A 75 -15.18 15.16 -8.04
N GLY A 76 -16.00 16.20 -8.15
CA GLY A 76 -17.04 16.31 -9.18
C GLY A 76 -16.55 16.72 -10.56
N VAL A 77 -17.47 16.65 -11.52
CA VAL A 77 -17.29 17.17 -12.90
C VAL A 77 -17.74 18.62 -12.94
N GLN A 78 -16.92 19.48 -13.51
CA GLN A 78 -17.21 20.90 -13.62
C GLN A 78 -18.58 21.15 -14.29
N GLY A 79 -19.43 21.93 -13.61
CA GLY A 79 -20.78 22.27 -14.08
C GLY A 79 -21.84 21.20 -13.83
N ASN A 80 -21.50 20.12 -13.10
CA ASN A 80 -22.43 19.04 -12.75
C ASN A 80 -22.77 18.98 -11.23
N ASP A 81 -22.45 20.03 -10.48
CA ASP A 81 -22.58 20.08 -9.01
C ASP A 81 -23.98 19.73 -8.47
N THR A 82 -25.02 20.01 -9.27
CA THR A 82 -26.43 19.74 -8.89
C THR A 82 -26.79 18.26 -8.85
N HIS A 83 -25.97 17.40 -9.46
CA HIS A 83 -26.18 15.95 -9.50
C HIS A 83 -25.26 15.20 -8.52
N GLU A 84 -24.40 15.92 -7.81
CA GLU A 84 -23.48 15.32 -6.87
C GLU A 84 -24.21 14.68 -5.68
N ILE A 85 -23.73 13.51 -5.27
CA ILE A 85 -24.30 12.76 -4.15
C ILE A 85 -23.28 12.73 -3.02
N PRO A 86 -23.61 13.27 -1.83
CA PRO A 86 -22.69 13.25 -0.69
C PRO A 86 -22.36 11.81 -0.27
N PHE A 87 -21.09 11.55 -0.04
CA PHE A 87 -20.56 10.25 0.37
C PHE A 87 -21.25 9.74 1.65
N LEU A 88 -21.56 8.45 1.66
CA LEU A 88 -22.29 7.75 2.73
C LEU A 88 -23.70 8.28 3.04
N SER A 89 -24.23 9.23 2.26
CA SER A 89 -25.63 9.63 2.40
C SER A 89 -26.58 8.47 2.05
N PRO A 90 -27.86 8.50 2.49
CA PRO A 90 -28.82 7.45 2.12
C PRO A 90 -28.96 7.24 0.62
N THR A 91 -28.84 8.30 -0.18
CA THR A 91 -28.85 8.21 -1.64
C THR A 91 -27.59 7.52 -2.16
N TRP A 92 -26.42 7.88 -1.64
CA TRP A 92 -25.15 7.23 -2.00
C TRP A 92 -25.20 5.73 -1.66
N MET A 93 -25.69 5.37 -0.49
CA MET A 93 -25.83 3.99 -0.06
C MET A 93 -26.81 3.19 -0.94
N ARG A 94 -27.88 3.82 -1.45
CA ARG A 94 -28.75 3.18 -2.46
C ARG A 94 -28.05 2.93 -3.78
N MET A 95 -27.17 3.84 -4.24
CA MET A 95 -26.36 3.63 -5.46
C MET A 95 -25.37 2.50 -5.26
N LEU A 96 -24.71 2.43 -4.12
CA LEU A 96 -23.85 1.31 -3.76
C LEU A 96 -24.61 -0.02 -3.77
N GLN A 97 -25.77 -0.08 -3.11
CA GLN A 97 -26.60 -1.28 -3.09
C GLN A 97 -27.03 -1.72 -4.49
N HIS A 98 -27.42 -0.77 -5.34
CA HIS A 98 -27.77 -1.05 -6.73
C HIS A 98 -26.56 -1.63 -7.48
N THR A 99 -25.39 -1.01 -7.36
CA THR A 99 -24.14 -1.48 -7.97
C THR A 99 -23.80 -2.91 -7.54
N CYS A 100 -23.83 -3.19 -6.24
CA CYS A 100 -23.57 -4.55 -5.74
C CYS A 100 -24.58 -5.57 -6.29
N SER A 101 -25.85 -5.19 -6.42
CA SER A 101 -26.88 -6.06 -6.97
C SER A 101 -26.69 -6.34 -8.46
N GLU A 102 -26.31 -5.33 -9.24
CA GLU A 102 -26.04 -5.44 -10.66
C GLU A 102 -24.75 -6.23 -10.92
N CYS A 103 -23.68 -5.97 -10.18
CA CYS A 103 -22.47 -6.77 -10.27
C CYS A 103 -22.78 -8.25 -10.02
N LYS A 104 -23.52 -8.56 -8.95
CA LYS A 104 -23.93 -9.93 -8.66
C LYS A 104 -24.77 -10.54 -9.80
N ARG A 105 -25.69 -9.77 -10.41
CA ARG A 105 -26.50 -10.22 -11.57
C ARG A 105 -25.62 -10.55 -12.78
N LEU A 106 -24.54 -9.78 -12.97
CA LEU A 106 -23.63 -9.91 -14.11
C LEU A 106 -22.47 -10.88 -13.85
N GLY A 107 -22.39 -11.48 -12.66
CA GLY A 107 -21.26 -12.32 -12.27
C GLY A 107 -19.97 -11.52 -12.11
N MET A 108 -20.05 -10.32 -11.54
CA MET A 108 -18.92 -9.42 -11.24
C MET A 108 -18.76 -9.21 -9.76
N GLU A 109 -17.57 -8.89 -9.32
CA GLU A 109 -17.28 -8.46 -7.94
C GLU A 109 -17.41 -6.94 -7.79
N THR A 110 -17.74 -6.53 -6.56
CA THR A 110 -17.76 -5.11 -6.17
C THR A 110 -16.81 -4.89 -5.04
N ASP A 111 -15.74 -4.16 -5.29
CA ASP A 111 -14.85 -3.61 -4.29
C ASP A 111 -15.14 -2.13 -4.06
N MET A 112 -14.60 -1.57 -2.99
CA MET A 112 -14.82 -0.18 -2.65
C MET A 112 -13.61 0.39 -1.91
N ASN A 113 -13.17 1.59 -2.29
CA ASN A 113 -12.27 2.36 -1.45
C ASN A 113 -12.96 2.67 -0.10
N ALA A 114 -12.31 2.37 1.02
CA ALA A 114 -12.85 2.67 2.35
C ALA A 114 -12.71 4.17 2.68
N GLY A 115 -13.01 5.05 1.73
CA GLY A 115 -12.94 6.48 1.84
C GLY A 115 -13.35 7.19 0.55
N THR A 116 -13.00 8.47 0.44
CA THR A 116 -13.08 9.25 -0.79
C THR A 116 -11.69 9.72 -1.16
N GLY A 117 -11.27 9.58 -2.43
CA GLY A 117 -9.89 9.84 -2.80
C GLY A 117 -8.92 9.09 -1.87
N TRP A 118 -7.85 9.73 -1.46
CA TRP A 118 -6.81 9.16 -0.57
C TRP A 118 -6.02 10.25 0.19
N PRO A 119 -5.29 9.92 1.29
CA PRO A 119 -5.45 8.73 2.14
C PRO A 119 -6.72 8.83 3.02
N PHE A 120 -6.98 7.80 3.84
CA PHE A 120 -8.17 7.75 4.69
C PHE A 120 -8.31 8.97 5.60
N GLY A 121 -9.50 9.52 5.62
CA GLY A 121 -9.86 10.74 6.33
C GLY A 121 -11.26 11.20 5.93
N GLY A 122 -11.60 12.42 6.31
CA GLY A 122 -12.89 13.00 5.96
C GLY A 122 -13.51 13.85 7.07
N PRO A 123 -14.76 14.27 6.91
CA PRO A 123 -15.42 15.17 7.85
C PRO A 123 -15.65 14.54 9.23
N MET A 124 -15.64 13.20 9.34
CA MET A 124 -15.74 12.47 10.60
C MET A 124 -14.45 12.57 11.45
N ILE A 125 -13.35 13.04 10.89
CA ILE A 125 -12.09 13.19 11.60
C ILE A 125 -12.00 14.59 12.20
N SER A 126 -12.14 14.64 13.53
CA SER A 126 -11.89 15.87 14.28
C SER A 126 -10.40 16.23 14.27
N LEU A 127 -10.06 17.48 14.56
CA LEU A 127 -8.67 17.91 14.65
C LEU A 127 -7.87 17.09 15.70
N GLU A 128 -8.51 16.64 16.78
CA GLU A 128 -7.89 15.77 17.78
C GLU A 128 -7.37 14.47 17.16
N ASN A 129 -8.19 13.84 16.29
CA ASN A 129 -7.89 12.56 15.66
C ASN A 129 -7.18 12.68 14.29
N ALA A 130 -6.84 13.92 13.88
CA ALA A 130 -6.12 14.17 12.64
C ALA A 130 -4.63 13.82 12.77
N ALA A 131 -4.01 13.48 11.66
CA ALA A 131 -2.60 13.11 11.53
C ALA A 131 -1.67 14.10 12.24
N THR A 132 -0.73 13.59 13.01
CA THR A 132 0.14 14.38 13.90
C THR A 132 1.61 14.33 13.49
N LYS A 133 2.34 15.36 13.92
CA LYS A 133 3.79 15.46 13.76
C LYS A 133 4.47 15.92 15.04
N ALA A 134 5.72 15.52 15.24
CA ALA A 134 6.58 16.07 16.29
C ALA A 134 7.07 17.47 15.90
N ILE A 135 7.06 18.39 16.87
CA ILE A 135 7.65 19.72 16.71
C ILE A 135 8.60 19.94 17.88
N PHE A 136 9.82 20.35 17.56
CA PHE A 136 10.86 20.59 18.57
C PHE A 136 11.23 22.06 18.59
N GLN A 137 11.43 22.57 19.82
CA GLN A 137 11.97 23.91 20.03
C GLN A 137 13.02 23.87 21.13
N GLU A 138 14.04 24.67 20.95
CA GLU A 138 15.20 24.67 21.84
C GLU A 138 15.37 26.00 22.51
N TYR A 139 15.78 25.94 23.78
CA TYR A 139 16.14 27.09 24.58
C TYR A 139 17.45 26.77 25.32
N THR A 140 18.14 27.80 25.77
CA THR A 140 19.38 27.67 26.57
C THR A 140 19.25 28.43 27.88
N ALA A 141 19.98 27.97 28.91
CA ALA A 141 20.09 28.68 30.17
C ALA A 141 21.49 28.47 30.76
N GLN A 142 22.05 29.52 31.36
CA GLN A 142 23.29 29.45 32.11
C GLN A 142 23.02 29.12 33.59
N GLU A 143 24.05 28.67 34.29
CA GLU A 143 23.97 28.38 35.70
C GLU A 143 23.37 29.57 36.48
N GLY A 144 22.36 29.29 37.32
CA GLY A 144 21.68 30.28 38.14
C GLY A 144 20.70 31.20 37.40
N GLU A 145 20.65 31.13 36.10
CA GLU A 145 19.72 31.91 35.27
C GLU A 145 18.29 31.49 35.57
N ARG A 146 17.42 32.46 35.79
CA ARG A 146 15.98 32.25 35.94
C ARG A 146 15.27 32.53 34.62
N LEU A 147 14.82 31.48 33.95
CA LEU A 147 13.99 31.59 32.73
C LEU A 147 12.53 31.88 33.11
N ARG A 148 12.01 32.99 32.58
CA ARG A 148 10.59 33.35 32.63
C ARG A 148 10.13 33.57 31.18
N ILE A 149 9.82 32.51 30.49
CA ILE A 149 9.56 32.52 29.04
C ILE A 149 8.28 31.74 28.69
N ALA A 150 7.65 32.13 27.60
CA ALA A 150 6.59 31.34 26.99
C ALA A 150 7.17 30.09 26.31
N ILE A 151 6.55 28.93 26.53
CA ILE A 151 6.88 27.70 25.86
C ILE A 151 5.75 27.44 24.86
N GLU A 152 5.91 28.00 23.66
CA GLU A 152 4.92 27.95 22.58
C GLU A 152 5.61 27.61 21.27
N VAL A 153 4.83 27.02 20.34
CA VAL A 153 5.34 26.72 18.98
C VAL A 153 5.51 27.99 18.17
N GLU A 154 6.61 28.09 17.42
CA GLU A 154 6.89 29.24 16.55
C GLU A 154 5.94 29.29 15.35
N ASP A 155 5.59 28.13 14.76
CA ASP A 155 4.68 28.04 13.62
C ASP A 155 3.28 28.57 13.99
N PRO A 156 2.84 29.71 13.41
CA PRO A 156 1.54 30.31 13.74
C PRO A 156 0.35 29.35 13.51
N LYS A 157 0.48 28.42 12.55
CA LYS A 157 -0.58 27.44 12.26
C LYS A 157 -0.74 26.41 13.38
N GLN A 158 0.29 26.21 14.18
CA GLN A 158 0.31 25.27 15.30
C GLN A 158 -0.08 25.92 16.64
N ARG A 159 -0.09 27.25 16.73
CA ARG A 159 -0.44 27.96 17.96
C ARG A 159 -1.86 27.65 18.39
N GLY A 160 -2.03 27.28 19.65
CA GLY A 160 -3.32 26.86 20.20
C GLY A 160 -3.78 25.45 19.77
N VAL A 161 -3.03 24.79 18.89
CA VAL A 161 -3.34 23.43 18.40
C VAL A 161 -2.32 22.42 18.91
N ALA A 162 -1.03 22.72 18.74
CA ALA A 162 0.03 21.84 19.23
C ALA A 162 0.06 21.83 20.77
N SER A 163 0.13 20.63 21.34
CA SER A 163 0.22 20.42 22.78
C SER A 163 1.66 20.09 23.22
N LEU A 164 2.12 20.68 24.30
CA LEU A 164 3.41 20.35 24.90
C LEU A 164 3.36 18.92 25.47
N ASN A 165 4.17 18.03 24.91
CA ASN A 165 4.31 16.66 25.42
C ASN A 165 5.37 16.59 26.52
N ARG A 166 6.55 17.19 26.28
CA ARG A 166 7.67 17.22 27.23
C ARG A 166 8.48 18.51 27.08
N LEU A 167 9.01 18.97 28.20
CA LEU A 167 10.10 19.94 28.24
C LEU A 167 11.24 19.31 29.04
N MET A 168 12.32 18.96 28.35
CA MET A 168 13.49 18.32 28.94
C MET A 168 14.66 19.30 29.00
N ALA A 169 15.37 19.33 30.12
CA ALA A 169 16.60 20.09 30.27
C ALA A 169 17.81 19.15 30.37
N PHE A 170 18.84 19.44 29.57
CA PHE A 170 20.07 18.65 29.43
C PHE A 170 21.25 19.54 29.77
N SER A 171 22.08 19.15 30.76
CA SER A 171 23.26 19.91 31.13
C SER A 171 24.50 19.43 30.36
N ASP A 172 25.49 20.33 30.23
CA ASP A 172 26.84 20.03 29.73
C ASP A 172 27.57 18.97 30.58
N LYS A 173 27.12 18.73 31.82
CA LYS A 173 27.63 17.71 32.76
C LYS A 173 26.86 16.40 32.72
N GLY A 174 26.01 16.18 31.70
CA GLY A 174 25.26 14.95 31.47
C GLY A 174 24.00 14.76 32.33
N LYS A 175 23.57 15.75 33.11
CA LYS A 175 22.30 15.69 33.84
C LYS A 175 21.13 15.88 32.90
N ARG A 176 20.03 15.17 33.19
CA ARG A 176 18.76 15.22 32.42
C ARG A 176 17.63 15.45 33.41
N ILE A 177 16.79 16.45 33.18
CA ILE A 177 15.69 16.82 34.09
C ILE A 177 14.42 17.03 33.25
N ASP A 178 13.34 16.34 33.60
CA ASP A 178 12.01 16.63 33.08
C ASP A 178 11.43 17.82 33.85
N ILE A 179 11.31 18.96 33.19
CA ILE A 179 10.77 20.19 33.75
C ILE A 179 9.39 20.54 33.18
N THR A 180 8.71 19.60 32.50
CA THR A 180 7.37 19.77 31.92
C THR A 180 6.37 20.29 32.93
N SER A 181 6.42 19.81 34.20
CA SER A 181 5.52 20.24 35.27
C SER A 181 5.74 21.68 35.76
N LYS A 182 6.86 22.30 35.37
CA LYS A 182 7.18 23.71 35.67
C LYS A 182 6.53 24.68 34.70
N VAL A 183 6.02 24.18 33.56
CA VAL A 183 5.26 24.99 32.61
C VAL A 183 3.81 25.09 33.09
N LYS A 184 3.34 26.31 33.31
CA LYS A 184 1.97 26.63 33.72
C LYS A 184 1.39 27.65 32.75
N ASN A 185 0.23 27.36 32.16
CA ASN A 185 -0.41 28.23 31.16
C ASN A 185 0.56 28.67 30.06
N ASN A 186 1.35 27.74 29.55
CA ASN A 186 2.42 27.93 28.56
C ASN A 186 3.62 28.78 29.02
N TRP A 187 3.72 29.11 30.32
CA TRP A 187 4.85 29.85 30.89
C TRP A 187 5.73 28.92 31.71
N LEU A 188 7.03 28.93 31.41
CA LEU A 188 8.07 28.33 32.22
C LEU A 188 8.57 29.37 33.25
N ASP A 189 8.58 29.03 34.54
CA ASP A 189 9.34 29.70 35.59
C ASP A 189 10.29 28.68 36.22
N TRP A 190 11.55 28.73 35.82
CA TRP A 190 12.55 27.76 36.23
C TRP A 190 13.92 28.40 36.37
N THR A 191 14.62 28.08 37.46
CA THR A 191 16.01 28.50 37.68
C THR A 191 16.93 27.36 37.34
N ALA A 192 17.91 27.61 36.47
CA ALA A 192 18.87 26.63 36.01
C ALA A 192 19.83 26.22 37.16
N PRO A 193 19.91 24.91 37.48
CA PRO A 193 20.91 24.38 38.40
C PRO A 193 22.35 24.59 37.87
N PRO A 194 23.39 24.25 38.68
CA PRO A 194 24.78 24.37 38.23
C PRO A 194 25.08 23.66 36.89
N GLY A 195 25.70 24.40 35.96
CA GLY A 195 26.06 24.00 34.61
C GLY A 195 25.33 24.81 33.54
N ASN A 196 25.70 24.58 32.27
CA ASN A 196 24.99 25.14 31.12
C ASN A 196 23.92 24.15 30.63
N TRP A 197 22.74 24.65 30.30
CA TRP A 197 21.58 23.84 30.01
C TRP A 197 21.05 24.11 28.60
N ARG A 198 20.75 23.02 27.89
CA ARG A 198 19.95 23.01 26.66
C ARG A 198 18.57 22.44 27.00
N LEU A 199 17.52 23.21 26.76
CA LEU A 199 16.14 22.80 26.98
C LEU A 199 15.54 22.42 25.62
N ILE A 200 14.87 21.30 25.56
CA ILE A 200 14.18 20.82 24.35
C ILE A 200 12.71 20.62 24.69
N ALA A 201 11.87 21.45 24.09
CA ALA A 201 10.43 21.32 24.13
C ALA A 201 9.97 20.44 22.96
N LEU A 202 9.25 19.37 23.26
CA LEU A 202 8.62 18.48 22.31
C LEU A 202 7.11 18.72 22.33
N PHE A 203 6.57 19.13 21.21
CA PHE A 203 5.14 19.31 21.02
C PHE A 203 4.58 18.26 20.06
N CYS A 204 3.33 17.84 20.30
CA CYS A 204 2.51 17.10 19.38
C CYS A 204 1.67 18.10 18.55
N GLY A 205 2.08 18.33 17.32
CA GLY A 205 1.40 19.21 16.37
C GLY A 205 0.55 18.44 15.37
N LYS A 206 -0.07 19.15 14.42
CA LYS A 206 -0.91 18.58 13.36
C LYS A 206 -0.28 18.77 11.98
N THR A 207 -0.46 17.79 11.09
CA THR A 207 -0.02 17.95 9.70
C THR A 207 -0.94 18.89 8.91
N PHE A 208 -2.20 19.02 9.34
CA PHE A 208 -3.29 19.68 8.62
C PHE A 208 -3.55 19.15 7.23
N GLN A 209 -2.99 18.01 6.91
CA GLN A 209 -3.26 17.37 5.63
C GLN A 209 -4.73 17.02 5.52
N GLN A 210 -5.32 17.33 4.37
CA GLN A 210 -6.67 16.94 4.00
C GLN A 210 -6.65 15.82 2.98
N VAL A 211 -7.74 15.08 2.92
CA VAL A 211 -7.98 14.05 1.91
C VAL A 211 -7.79 14.65 0.51
N LYS A 212 -6.98 13.99 -0.31
CA LYS A 212 -6.79 14.36 -1.71
C LYS A 212 -7.95 13.85 -2.55
N ARG A 213 -8.34 14.63 -3.55
CA ARG A 213 -9.37 14.21 -4.50
C ARG A 213 -10.72 13.85 -3.85
N ALA A 214 -11.01 14.38 -2.68
CA ALA A 214 -12.21 14.07 -1.93
C ALA A 214 -13.50 14.29 -2.75
N ALA A 215 -14.43 13.34 -2.63
CA ALA A 215 -15.78 13.47 -3.17
C ALA A 215 -16.63 14.46 -2.35
N PRO A 216 -17.79 14.89 -2.84
CA PRO A 216 -18.79 15.59 -2.05
C PRO A 216 -19.10 14.83 -0.75
N GLY A 217 -19.09 15.53 0.38
CA GLY A 217 -19.26 14.91 1.70
C GLY A 217 -18.02 14.16 2.24
N GLY A 218 -16.92 14.12 1.50
CA GLY A 218 -15.68 13.43 1.92
C GLY A 218 -14.54 14.34 2.33
N LYS A 219 -14.66 15.66 2.15
CA LYS A 219 -13.58 16.62 2.46
C LYS A 219 -13.37 16.73 3.97
N GLY A 220 -12.13 16.55 4.42
CA GLY A 220 -11.76 16.66 5.83
C GLY A 220 -10.31 16.29 6.06
N TYR A 221 -9.92 16.24 7.33
CA TYR A 221 -8.56 15.89 7.73
C TYR A 221 -8.26 14.41 7.48
N VAL A 222 -7.01 14.13 7.11
CA VAL A 222 -6.45 12.78 7.14
C VAL A 222 -6.34 12.31 8.59
N MET A 223 -6.75 11.07 8.86
CA MET A 223 -6.73 10.53 10.22
C MET A 223 -5.31 10.21 10.69
N ASP A 224 -5.12 10.15 12.02
CA ASP A 224 -3.91 9.62 12.64
C ASP A 224 -3.90 8.08 12.54
N HIS A 225 -3.16 7.55 11.57
CA HIS A 225 -3.04 6.10 11.34
C HIS A 225 -2.27 5.37 12.45
N PHE A 226 -1.53 6.09 13.29
CA PHE A 226 -0.85 5.48 14.45
C PHE A 226 -1.76 5.39 15.69
N SER A 227 -2.95 6.00 15.65
CA SER A 227 -3.91 6.05 16.75
C SER A 227 -5.05 5.06 16.56
N GLY A 228 -5.06 3.97 17.32
CA GLY A 228 -6.17 3.01 17.28
C GLY A 228 -7.53 3.61 17.64
N LYS A 229 -7.55 4.70 18.45
CA LYS A 229 -8.77 5.47 18.73
C LYS A 229 -9.31 6.16 17.48
N ALA A 230 -8.43 6.82 16.71
CA ALA A 230 -8.81 7.53 15.49
C ALA A 230 -9.32 6.56 14.42
N VAL A 231 -8.62 5.44 14.23
CA VAL A 231 -8.99 4.37 13.30
C VAL A 231 -10.35 3.77 13.64
N LYS A 232 -10.58 3.43 14.91
CA LYS A 232 -11.86 2.91 15.37
C LYS A 232 -13.02 3.89 15.13
N GLN A 233 -12.80 5.16 15.40
CA GLN A 233 -13.81 6.19 15.18
C GLN A 233 -14.12 6.37 13.69
N TYR A 234 -13.09 6.30 12.83
CA TYR A 234 -13.25 6.38 11.38
C TYR A 234 -14.20 5.30 10.87
N PHE A 235 -13.90 4.04 11.17
CA PHE A 235 -14.71 2.91 10.69
C PHE A 235 -16.08 2.80 11.35
N ALA A 236 -16.29 3.36 12.55
CA ALA A 236 -17.61 3.42 13.16
C ALA A 236 -18.62 4.20 12.30
N THR A 237 -18.17 5.21 11.54
CA THR A 237 -19.02 5.95 10.60
C THR A 237 -19.51 5.06 9.46
N PHE A 238 -18.65 4.20 8.94
CA PHE A 238 -19.01 3.22 7.91
C PHE A 238 -19.99 2.18 8.49
N GLU A 239 -19.69 1.60 9.64
CA GLU A 239 -20.60 0.64 10.29
C GLU A 239 -22.01 1.23 10.47
N GLN A 240 -22.09 2.50 10.88
CA GLN A 240 -23.36 3.19 11.03
C GLN A 240 -24.08 3.33 9.69
N ALA A 241 -23.41 3.82 8.65
CA ALA A 241 -24.00 4.03 7.34
C ALA A 241 -24.52 2.72 6.71
N PHE A 242 -23.73 1.65 6.75
CA PHE A 242 -24.13 0.34 6.24
C PHE A 242 -25.31 -0.24 7.01
N ARG A 243 -25.28 -0.18 8.34
CA ARG A 243 -26.35 -0.69 9.21
C ARG A 243 -27.66 0.07 9.01
N GLU A 244 -27.64 1.41 9.03
CA GLU A 244 -28.82 2.24 8.93
C GLU A 244 -29.51 2.11 7.57
N ASN A 245 -28.74 1.95 6.51
CA ASN A 245 -29.27 1.78 5.16
C ASN A 245 -29.49 0.31 4.77
N LYS A 246 -29.15 -0.65 5.64
CA LYS A 246 -29.29 -2.09 5.42
C LYS A 246 -28.57 -2.59 4.15
N VAL A 247 -27.40 -2.02 3.86
CA VAL A 247 -26.55 -2.40 2.76
C VAL A 247 -25.50 -3.38 3.27
N SER A 248 -25.26 -4.47 2.55
CA SER A 248 -24.15 -5.40 2.85
C SER A 248 -22.82 -4.76 2.50
N TYR A 249 -21.76 -5.17 3.18
CA TYR A 249 -20.40 -4.78 2.81
C TYR A 249 -20.08 -5.30 1.41
N PRO A 250 -19.21 -4.60 0.64
CA PRO A 250 -18.74 -5.05 -0.67
C PRO A 250 -17.87 -6.32 -0.52
N HIS A 251 -17.46 -6.91 -1.64
CA HIS A 251 -16.55 -8.06 -1.64
C HIS A 251 -15.23 -7.72 -0.93
N SER A 252 -14.60 -6.61 -1.28
CA SER A 252 -13.44 -6.11 -0.54
C SER A 252 -13.46 -4.60 -0.32
N PHE A 253 -12.77 -4.17 0.75
CA PHE A 253 -12.39 -2.78 0.95
C PHE A 253 -10.95 -2.54 0.51
N PHE A 254 -10.75 -1.46 -0.22
CA PHE A 254 -9.45 -1.04 -0.71
C PHE A 254 -8.86 0.10 0.12
N ASN A 255 -7.54 0.11 0.29
CA ASN A 255 -6.74 1.22 0.78
C ASN A 255 -5.60 1.51 -0.19
N ASP A 256 -5.57 2.74 -0.68
CA ASP A 256 -4.57 3.29 -1.59
C ASP A 256 -3.20 3.46 -0.92
N SER A 257 -2.17 3.79 -1.70
CA SER A 257 -0.81 4.02 -1.22
C SER A 257 -0.76 5.00 -0.05
N TYR A 258 0.18 4.74 0.87
CA TYR A 258 0.30 5.56 2.08
C TYR A 258 0.89 6.93 1.75
N GLU A 259 0.02 7.92 1.64
CA GLU A 259 0.39 9.30 1.33
C GLU A 259 0.12 10.27 2.49
N VAL A 260 0.34 9.83 3.72
CA VAL A 260 0.17 10.67 4.92
C VAL A 260 1.46 11.47 5.16
N TYR A 261 1.54 12.61 4.52
CA TYR A 261 2.76 13.41 4.49
C TYR A 261 3.07 14.11 5.81
N GLY A 262 4.31 13.95 6.26
CA GLY A 262 4.82 14.59 7.47
C GLY A 262 4.20 14.08 8.77
N ALA A 263 3.41 13.01 8.73
CA ALA A 263 2.93 12.33 9.92
C ALA A 263 4.05 11.42 10.46
N ASP A 264 4.60 11.81 11.59
CA ASP A 264 5.71 11.12 12.24
C ASP A 264 5.52 11.00 13.76
N TRP A 265 4.32 11.28 14.23
CA TRP A 265 4.01 11.29 15.65
C TRP A 265 2.57 10.83 15.93
N THR A 266 2.31 10.47 17.20
CA THR A 266 0.96 10.29 17.77
C THR A 266 0.99 10.66 19.24
N PRO A 267 -0.09 11.10 19.87
CA PRO A 267 -0.10 11.50 21.27
C PRO A 267 0.43 10.44 22.25
N SER A 268 0.23 9.16 21.96
CA SER A 268 0.70 8.05 22.81
C SER A 268 2.15 7.63 22.57
N LEU A 269 2.86 8.21 21.59
CA LEU A 269 4.14 7.68 21.12
C LEU A 269 5.19 7.49 22.21
N LEU A 270 5.36 8.46 23.12
CA LEU A 270 6.37 8.33 24.19
C LEU A 270 6.07 7.16 25.12
N THR A 271 4.80 6.91 25.42
CA THR A 271 4.36 5.78 26.26
C THR A 271 4.58 4.45 25.53
N GLU A 272 4.17 4.38 24.26
CA GLU A 272 4.35 3.21 23.40
C GLU A 272 5.84 2.89 23.21
N PHE A 273 6.64 3.90 22.93
CA PHE A 273 8.07 3.75 22.78
C PHE A 273 8.72 3.18 24.06
N ALA A 274 8.42 3.78 25.21
CA ALA A 274 8.98 3.31 26.48
C ALA A 274 8.58 1.86 26.79
N HIS A 275 7.33 1.49 26.50
CA HIS A 275 6.83 0.14 26.70
C HIS A 275 7.53 -0.87 25.76
N ARG A 276 7.69 -0.53 24.49
CA ARG A 276 8.22 -1.44 23.45
C ARG A 276 9.75 -1.52 23.45
N ARG A 277 10.43 -0.43 23.73
CA ARG A 277 11.91 -0.31 23.63
C ARG A 277 12.61 -0.43 24.98
N GLY A 278 11.88 -0.38 26.09
CA GLY A 278 12.44 -0.54 27.43
C GLY A 278 13.19 0.70 27.97
N TYR A 279 13.13 1.83 27.24
CA TYR A 279 13.72 3.10 27.70
C TYR A 279 12.89 4.29 27.20
N ARG A 280 13.13 5.49 27.81
CA ARG A 280 12.36 6.69 27.52
C ARG A 280 13.04 7.52 26.44
N LEU A 281 12.38 7.72 25.30
CA LEU A 281 12.89 8.50 24.17
C LEU A 281 13.24 9.93 24.57
N GLU A 282 12.42 10.54 25.42
CA GLU A 282 12.62 11.92 25.88
C GLU A 282 13.96 12.15 26.60
N ASN A 283 14.56 11.09 27.15
CA ASN A 283 15.89 11.19 27.75
C ASN A 283 17.03 11.32 26.73
N TYR A 284 16.75 11.11 25.47
CA TYR A 284 17.73 11.06 24.38
C TYR A 284 17.40 12.05 23.25
N LEU A 285 16.63 13.11 23.55
CA LEU A 285 16.28 14.11 22.54
C LEU A 285 17.49 14.81 21.90
N PRO A 286 18.59 15.12 22.61
CA PRO A 286 19.78 15.68 21.97
C PRO A 286 20.38 14.75 20.93
N GLU A 287 20.44 13.44 21.22
CA GLU A 287 20.93 12.42 20.30
C GLU A 287 19.94 12.17 19.16
N PHE A 288 18.64 12.16 19.45
CA PHE A 288 17.58 12.00 18.47
C PHE A 288 17.59 13.11 17.41
N LEU A 289 17.80 14.36 17.85
CA LEU A 289 17.84 15.54 16.98
C LEU A 289 19.21 15.80 16.34
N ASN A 290 20.25 15.05 16.74
CA ASN A 290 21.60 15.28 16.24
C ASN A 290 21.68 14.96 14.74
N PRO A 291 22.07 15.93 13.89
CA PRO A 291 22.27 15.68 12.46
C PRO A 291 23.45 14.75 12.17
N VAL A 292 24.42 14.68 13.11
CA VAL A 292 25.59 13.78 12.97
C VAL A 292 25.19 12.37 13.40
N ARG A 293 25.38 11.42 12.50
CA ARG A 293 25.02 10.02 12.72
C ARG A 293 26.12 9.28 13.48
N THR A 294 25.94 9.13 14.77
CA THR A 294 26.69 8.17 15.59
C THR A 294 25.95 6.84 15.65
N ASP A 295 26.59 5.79 16.16
CA ASP A 295 25.90 4.50 16.39
C ASP A 295 24.71 4.66 17.35
N THR A 296 24.87 5.43 18.42
CA THR A 296 23.80 5.75 19.38
C THR A 296 22.62 6.44 18.69
N THR A 297 22.87 7.50 17.92
CA THR A 297 21.84 8.22 17.17
C THR A 297 21.11 7.29 16.20
N ALA A 298 21.86 6.43 15.49
CA ALA A 298 21.30 5.49 14.52
C ALA A 298 20.39 4.45 15.20
N ARG A 299 20.75 3.96 16.39
CA ARG A 299 19.94 3.02 17.17
C ARG A 299 18.63 3.67 17.65
N ILE A 300 18.71 4.85 18.24
CA ILE A 300 17.52 5.59 18.73
C ILE A 300 16.54 5.84 17.59
N LEU A 301 17.03 6.24 16.42
CA LEU A 301 16.19 6.46 15.25
C LEU A 301 15.61 5.16 14.70
N SER A 302 16.35 4.06 14.75
CA SER A 302 15.82 2.74 14.37
C SER A 302 14.67 2.33 15.29
N ASP A 303 14.86 2.45 16.61
CA ASP A 303 13.84 2.11 17.61
C ASP A 303 12.58 2.99 17.48
N TYR A 304 12.78 4.29 17.20
CA TYR A 304 11.67 5.22 16.95
C TYR A 304 10.87 4.80 15.69
N ARG A 305 11.54 4.52 14.59
CA ARG A 305 10.89 4.11 13.34
C ARG A 305 10.21 2.76 13.46
N GLU A 306 10.82 1.84 14.17
CA GLU A 306 10.24 0.52 14.44
C GLU A 306 8.99 0.67 15.32
N THR A 307 8.98 1.58 16.29
CA THR A 307 7.79 1.88 17.09
C THR A 307 6.64 2.39 16.23
N LEU A 308 6.92 3.33 15.31
CA LEU A 308 5.89 3.82 14.36
C LEU A 308 5.39 2.71 13.43
N ALA A 309 6.29 1.85 12.95
CA ALA A 309 5.93 0.71 12.10
C ALA A 309 4.99 -0.26 12.81
N GLU A 310 5.28 -0.61 14.06
CA GLU A 310 4.44 -1.48 14.88
C GLU A 310 3.08 -0.83 15.17
N LEU A 311 3.04 0.47 15.49
CA LEU A 311 1.80 1.19 15.70
C LEU A 311 0.93 1.23 14.43
N LEU A 312 1.54 1.43 13.26
CA LEU A 312 0.82 1.40 11.99
C LEU A 312 0.23 0.01 11.71
N LEU A 313 1.01 -1.03 11.95
CA LEU A 313 0.57 -2.42 11.77
C LEU A 313 -0.60 -2.77 12.70
N GLU A 314 -0.46 -2.49 13.99
CA GLU A 314 -1.40 -2.90 15.02
C GLU A 314 -2.66 -2.03 15.07
N ASN A 315 -2.47 -0.71 15.02
CA ASN A 315 -3.54 0.27 15.19
C ASN A 315 -4.31 0.56 13.91
N PHE A 316 -3.66 0.41 12.75
CA PHE A 316 -4.33 0.66 11.47
C PHE A 316 -4.58 -0.64 10.70
N THR A 317 -3.53 -1.27 10.17
CA THR A 317 -3.71 -2.36 9.19
C THR A 317 -4.48 -3.53 9.77
N ARG A 318 -4.10 -4.01 10.95
CA ARG A 318 -4.79 -5.14 11.62
C ARG A 318 -6.21 -4.76 12.04
N GLN A 319 -6.38 -3.58 12.65
CA GLN A 319 -7.70 -3.14 13.14
C GLN A 319 -8.68 -2.92 11.98
N TRP A 320 -8.21 -2.39 10.85
CA TRP A 320 -9.01 -2.24 9.64
C TRP A 320 -9.39 -3.60 9.04
N THR A 321 -8.44 -4.53 8.92
CA THR A 321 -8.70 -5.89 8.42
C THR A 321 -9.73 -6.61 9.29
N GLU A 322 -9.58 -6.56 10.60
CA GLU A 322 -10.54 -7.15 11.54
C GLU A 322 -11.93 -6.50 11.43
N TRP A 323 -11.98 -5.18 11.20
CA TRP A 323 -13.24 -4.49 10.97
C TRP A 323 -13.94 -4.97 9.70
N ALA A 324 -13.23 -5.08 8.58
CA ALA A 324 -13.79 -5.58 7.32
C ALA A 324 -14.30 -7.02 7.46
N HIS A 325 -13.51 -7.89 8.10
CA HIS A 325 -13.87 -9.30 8.33
C HIS A 325 -15.14 -9.45 9.17
N ARG A 326 -15.39 -8.58 10.16
CA ARG A 326 -16.66 -8.61 10.92
C ARG A 326 -17.88 -8.38 10.05
N GLY A 327 -17.74 -7.67 8.93
CA GLY A 327 -18.78 -7.46 7.94
C GLY A 327 -18.81 -8.48 6.80
N GLY A 328 -17.91 -9.47 6.83
CA GLY A 328 -17.77 -10.49 5.78
C GLY A 328 -17.07 -10.01 4.51
N SER A 329 -16.32 -8.89 4.60
CA SER A 329 -15.57 -8.30 3.49
C SER A 329 -14.08 -8.59 3.61
N LEU A 330 -13.40 -8.73 2.48
CA LEU A 330 -11.95 -8.82 2.42
C LEU A 330 -11.28 -7.43 2.49
N THR A 331 -9.95 -7.42 2.61
CA THR A 331 -9.15 -6.19 2.53
C THR A 331 -8.11 -6.29 1.43
N ARG A 332 -7.98 -5.22 0.64
CA ARG A 332 -6.96 -5.06 -0.41
C ARG A 332 -6.18 -3.77 -0.15
N ASN A 333 -4.86 -3.87 -0.07
CA ASN A 333 -4.02 -2.80 0.47
C ASN A 333 -2.76 -2.56 -0.33
N GLN A 334 -2.49 -1.29 -0.58
CA GLN A 334 -1.19 -0.78 -1.00
C GLN A 334 -0.43 -0.29 0.24
N ALA A 335 0.55 -1.07 0.70
CA ALA A 335 1.32 -0.72 1.89
C ALA A 335 2.52 0.19 1.59
N HIS A 336 2.92 0.33 0.33
CA HIS A 336 4.06 1.16 -0.06
C HIS A 336 3.83 2.64 0.27
N GLY A 337 4.92 3.38 0.43
CA GLY A 337 4.90 4.75 0.92
C GLY A 337 4.81 4.88 2.45
N SER A 338 4.46 3.81 3.17
CA SER A 338 4.31 3.82 4.62
C SER A 338 5.65 3.77 5.38
N PRO A 339 5.69 4.22 6.64
CA PRO A 339 6.87 4.07 7.50
C PRO A 339 7.00 2.66 8.10
N GLY A 340 6.17 1.70 7.67
CA GLY A 340 6.14 0.35 8.21
C GLY A 340 7.03 -0.65 7.48
N ASN A 341 7.14 -1.87 8.03
CA ASN A 341 7.68 -3.01 7.32
C ASN A 341 6.64 -3.47 6.30
N LEU A 342 6.95 -3.32 5.02
CA LEU A 342 6.01 -3.59 3.93
C LEU A 342 5.56 -5.06 3.92
N ILE A 343 6.44 -6.01 4.22
CA ILE A 343 6.08 -7.44 4.24
C ILE A 343 5.04 -7.71 5.32
N ASP A 344 5.20 -7.17 6.53
CA ASP A 344 4.25 -7.38 7.63
C ASP A 344 2.90 -6.71 7.32
N LEU A 345 2.92 -5.51 6.75
CA LEU A 345 1.70 -4.79 6.37
C LEU A 345 0.94 -5.51 5.25
N TYR A 346 1.64 -5.99 4.23
CA TYR A 346 1.05 -6.78 3.14
C TYR A 346 0.56 -8.15 3.62
N ALA A 347 1.31 -8.84 4.49
CA ALA A 347 0.91 -10.14 5.01
C ALA A 347 -0.35 -10.10 5.90
N THR A 348 -0.67 -8.93 6.47
CA THR A 348 -1.81 -8.75 7.37
C THR A 348 -3.15 -8.68 6.64
N VAL A 349 -3.18 -8.13 5.42
CA VAL A 349 -4.41 -8.01 4.61
C VAL A 349 -4.67 -9.26 3.76
N ASP A 350 -5.87 -9.39 3.21
CA ASP A 350 -6.23 -10.57 2.40
C ASP A 350 -5.59 -10.53 1.02
N ILE A 351 -5.56 -9.38 0.39
CA ILE A 351 -5.05 -9.17 -0.96
C ILE A 351 -3.98 -8.07 -0.93
N PRO A 352 -2.70 -8.43 -0.82
CA PRO A 352 -1.60 -7.49 -1.01
C PRO A 352 -1.62 -6.90 -2.42
N GLU A 353 -1.50 -5.56 -2.52
CA GLU A 353 -1.48 -4.87 -3.81
C GLU A 353 -0.21 -4.06 -4.01
N CYS A 354 0.48 -4.27 -5.13
CA CYS A 354 1.54 -3.37 -5.59
C CYS A 354 0.99 -2.33 -6.58
N GLU A 355 1.81 -1.35 -6.93
CA GLU A 355 1.48 -0.32 -7.90
C GLU A 355 2.55 -0.25 -8.98
N GLY A 356 2.12 -0.22 -10.24
CA GLY A 356 2.95 0.08 -11.40
C GLY A 356 2.82 1.55 -11.76
N PHE A 357 3.69 2.38 -11.20
CA PHE A 357 3.67 3.82 -11.43
C PHE A 357 4.66 4.22 -12.51
N GLY A 358 4.16 4.90 -13.52
CA GLY A 358 4.96 5.36 -14.63
C GLY A 358 5.11 4.35 -15.78
N LEU A 359 5.86 4.76 -16.79
CA LEU A 359 6.07 4.01 -18.02
C LEU A 359 7.50 3.49 -18.09
N SER A 360 7.67 2.19 -17.87
CA SER A 360 8.98 1.55 -17.93
C SER A 360 9.52 1.46 -19.35
N GLN A 361 10.84 1.56 -19.49
CA GLN A 361 11.52 1.36 -20.76
C GLN A 361 11.68 -0.13 -21.04
N PHE A 362 10.91 -0.66 -21.99
CA PHE A 362 11.07 -2.01 -22.51
C PHE A 362 11.92 -1.97 -23.81
N HIS A 363 12.91 -2.85 -23.92
CA HIS A 363 13.75 -2.96 -25.13
C HIS A 363 13.08 -3.81 -26.20
N ILE A 364 11.90 -3.37 -26.67
CA ILE A 364 11.10 -4.02 -27.70
C ILE A 364 11.16 -3.16 -28.95
N GLU A 365 11.63 -3.76 -30.07
CA GLU A 365 11.68 -3.07 -31.37
C GLU A 365 10.30 -2.62 -31.83
N GLY A 366 10.17 -1.37 -32.26
CA GLY A 366 8.91 -0.79 -32.72
C GLY A 366 7.95 -0.36 -31.60
N LEU A 367 8.25 -0.65 -30.34
CA LEU A 367 7.44 -0.13 -29.23
C LEU A 367 7.63 1.38 -29.11
N ARG A 368 6.53 2.11 -29.08
CA ARG A 368 6.55 3.56 -28.88
C ARG A 368 7.23 3.89 -27.55
N GLN A 369 8.18 4.80 -27.58
CA GLN A 369 8.76 5.41 -26.38
C GLN A 369 8.17 6.81 -26.19
N ASP A 370 7.67 7.06 -24.99
CA ASP A 370 7.22 8.39 -24.59
C ASP A 370 8.39 9.19 -24.02
N SER A 371 8.37 10.53 -24.16
CA SER A 371 9.38 11.43 -23.59
C SER A 371 9.47 11.35 -22.07
N LEU A 372 8.42 10.84 -21.42
CA LEU A 372 8.34 10.65 -19.98
C LEU A 372 8.72 9.23 -19.54
N THR A 373 9.01 8.33 -20.48
CA THR A 373 9.50 6.98 -20.19
C THR A 373 10.82 7.07 -19.43
N ARG A 374 10.87 6.43 -18.26
CA ARG A 374 12.05 6.40 -17.41
C ARG A 374 12.62 5.00 -17.34
N LYS A 375 13.93 4.91 -17.25
CA LYS A 375 14.58 3.64 -17.00
C LYS A 375 14.22 3.16 -15.59
N ASN A 376 13.64 1.96 -15.50
CA ASN A 376 13.22 1.35 -14.22
C ASN A 376 12.22 2.20 -13.43
N ASP A 377 11.25 2.82 -14.09
CA ASP A 377 10.23 3.60 -13.42
C ASP A 377 9.36 2.72 -12.50
N SER A 378 9.06 1.49 -12.93
CA SER A 378 8.53 0.45 -12.04
C SER A 378 9.68 -0.35 -11.45
N ASP A 379 10.05 -0.05 -10.20
CA ASP A 379 11.09 -0.80 -9.48
C ASP A 379 10.58 -2.23 -9.16
N LEU A 380 11.26 -3.24 -9.69
CA LEU A 380 10.90 -4.65 -9.51
C LEU A 380 10.79 -5.06 -8.04
N SER A 381 11.61 -4.50 -7.16
CA SER A 381 11.54 -4.82 -5.74
C SER A 381 10.23 -4.33 -5.12
N MET A 382 9.77 -3.15 -5.51
CA MET A 382 8.49 -2.61 -5.05
C MET A 382 7.31 -3.46 -5.50
N LEU A 383 7.33 -3.93 -6.74
CA LEU A 383 6.30 -4.85 -7.26
C LEU A 383 6.33 -6.19 -6.53
N LYS A 384 7.53 -6.67 -6.15
CA LYS A 384 7.73 -7.97 -5.49
C LYS A 384 7.35 -8.00 -4.00
N TYR A 385 7.31 -6.88 -3.30
CA TYR A 385 6.96 -6.88 -1.87
C TYR A 385 5.57 -7.47 -1.61
N ALA A 386 4.56 -7.08 -2.40
CA ALA A 386 3.21 -7.58 -2.26
C ALA A 386 3.13 -9.09 -2.54
N SER A 387 3.71 -9.55 -3.66
CA SER A 387 3.71 -10.96 -4.02
C SER A 387 4.53 -11.84 -3.08
N SER A 388 5.64 -11.32 -2.55
CA SER A 388 6.45 -12.01 -1.55
C SER A 388 5.69 -12.20 -0.24
N ALA A 389 5.03 -11.15 0.24
CA ALA A 389 4.21 -11.21 1.44
C ALA A 389 3.04 -12.20 1.27
N ALA A 390 2.35 -12.15 0.11
CA ALA A 390 1.28 -13.09 -0.22
C ALA A 390 1.78 -14.53 -0.18
N HIS A 391 2.93 -14.81 -0.80
CA HIS A 391 3.52 -16.14 -0.82
C HIS A 391 3.85 -16.65 0.60
N ILE A 392 4.58 -15.83 1.38
CA ILE A 392 5.01 -16.19 2.74
C ILE A 392 3.80 -16.42 3.66
N ALA A 393 2.76 -15.60 3.52
CA ALA A 393 1.54 -15.67 4.33
C ALA A 393 0.50 -16.68 3.80
N GLY A 394 0.79 -17.40 2.70
CA GLY A 394 -0.12 -18.37 2.10
C GLY A 394 -1.38 -17.74 1.50
N LYS A 395 -1.30 -16.48 1.04
CA LYS A 395 -2.40 -15.77 0.38
C LYS A 395 -2.50 -16.22 -1.09
N GLN A 396 -3.73 -16.38 -1.57
CA GLN A 396 -3.99 -16.81 -2.94
C GLN A 396 -3.74 -15.70 -3.96
N TYR A 397 -4.13 -14.48 -3.63
CA TYR A 397 -4.11 -13.35 -4.56
C TYR A 397 -3.03 -12.34 -4.23
N THR A 398 -2.45 -11.79 -5.28
CA THR A 398 -1.64 -10.57 -5.27
C THR A 398 -2.19 -9.67 -6.35
N SER A 399 -2.68 -8.51 -5.98
CA SER A 399 -3.21 -7.56 -6.95
C SER A 399 -2.18 -6.47 -7.32
N SER A 400 -2.51 -5.73 -8.35
CA SER A 400 -1.76 -4.54 -8.76
C SER A 400 -2.69 -3.44 -9.22
N GLU A 401 -2.36 -2.21 -8.85
CA GLU A 401 -2.80 -1.04 -9.57
C GLU A 401 -1.98 -0.94 -10.85
N THR A 402 -2.63 -1.03 -12.01
CA THR A 402 -1.98 -1.23 -13.30
C THR A 402 -2.33 -0.12 -14.27
N PHE A 403 -1.34 0.37 -15.03
CA PHE A 403 -1.46 1.46 -16.00
C PHE A 403 -1.64 2.85 -15.38
N THR A 404 -1.11 3.10 -14.21
CA THR A 404 -1.06 4.43 -13.57
C THR A 404 -0.04 5.33 -14.28
N TRP A 405 -0.28 5.63 -15.55
CA TRP A 405 0.57 6.51 -16.36
C TRP A 405 0.04 7.93 -16.29
N LEU A 406 0.81 8.86 -15.76
CA LEU A 406 0.37 10.21 -15.43
C LEU A 406 0.17 11.13 -16.64
N THR A 407 0.49 10.69 -17.85
CA THR A 407 0.63 11.61 -18.99
C THR A 407 -0.26 11.33 -20.18
N GLU A 408 -0.92 10.17 -20.23
CA GLU A 408 -1.57 9.72 -21.45
C GLU A 408 -3.05 9.38 -21.22
N HIS A 409 -3.96 10.23 -21.69
CA HIS A 409 -5.38 9.90 -21.65
C HIS A 409 -5.82 9.00 -22.82
N PHE A 410 -5.63 9.41 -24.06
CA PHE A 410 -6.11 8.70 -25.25
C PHE A 410 -4.98 8.37 -26.25
N ARG A 411 -3.73 8.40 -25.79
CA ARG A 411 -2.56 8.20 -26.65
C ARG A 411 -1.88 6.86 -26.48
N THR A 412 -2.30 6.07 -25.50
CA THR A 412 -1.74 4.76 -25.20
C THR A 412 -2.40 3.69 -26.06
N SER A 413 -1.61 2.80 -26.62
CA SER A 413 -2.10 1.60 -27.34
C SER A 413 -2.04 0.37 -26.45
N LEU A 414 -2.82 -0.66 -26.77
CA LEU A 414 -2.77 -1.95 -26.06
C LEU A 414 -1.40 -2.63 -26.19
N SER A 415 -0.66 -2.36 -27.28
CA SER A 415 0.72 -2.83 -27.44
C SER A 415 1.71 -2.22 -26.43
N GLN A 416 1.42 -1.02 -25.90
CA GLN A 416 2.17 -0.43 -24.81
C GLN A 416 1.73 -0.96 -23.44
N CYS A 417 0.44 -1.25 -23.28
CA CYS A 417 -0.10 -1.86 -22.07
C CYS A 417 0.48 -3.26 -21.82
N LYS A 418 0.63 -4.06 -22.87
CA LYS A 418 0.99 -5.47 -22.75
C LYS A 418 2.32 -5.72 -22.02
N PRO A 419 3.47 -5.10 -22.37
CA PRO A 419 4.72 -5.34 -21.67
C PRO A 419 4.68 -4.90 -20.18
N ASP A 420 3.97 -3.82 -19.87
CA ASP A 420 3.81 -3.35 -18.49
C ASP A 420 2.99 -4.35 -17.66
N MET A 421 1.93 -4.87 -18.25
CA MET A 421 1.12 -5.93 -17.65
C MET A 421 1.92 -7.25 -17.49
N ASP A 422 2.71 -7.66 -18.50
CA ASP A 422 3.56 -8.84 -18.39
C ASP A 422 4.60 -8.69 -17.26
N LEU A 423 5.10 -7.47 -17.04
CA LEU A 423 5.96 -7.14 -15.91
C LEU A 423 5.26 -7.38 -14.56
N MET A 424 3.96 -7.07 -14.44
CA MET A 424 3.18 -7.38 -13.25
C MET A 424 3.09 -8.90 -13.04
N PHE A 425 2.80 -9.67 -14.08
CA PHE A 425 2.73 -11.14 -13.97
C PHE A 425 4.05 -11.76 -13.52
N VAL A 426 5.19 -11.38 -14.11
CA VAL A 426 6.50 -11.90 -13.68
C VAL A 426 6.92 -11.38 -12.30
N SER A 427 6.31 -10.32 -11.83
CA SER A 427 6.44 -9.83 -10.46
C SER A 427 5.58 -10.60 -9.46
N GLY A 428 4.72 -11.51 -9.94
CA GLY A 428 3.90 -12.40 -9.11
C GLY A 428 2.47 -11.90 -8.89
N VAL A 429 2.03 -10.88 -9.63
CA VAL A 429 0.63 -10.45 -9.66
C VAL A 429 -0.21 -11.50 -10.37
N ASN A 430 -1.38 -11.79 -9.83
CA ASN A 430 -2.35 -12.73 -10.41
C ASN A 430 -3.81 -12.25 -10.26
N HIS A 431 -4.02 -11.00 -9.85
CA HIS A 431 -5.34 -10.39 -9.70
C HIS A 431 -5.25 -8.89 -10.01
N MET A 432 -5.47 -8.52 -11.27
CA MET A 432 -5.13 -7.21 -11.81
C MET A 432 -6.27 -6.22 -11.74
N PHE A 433 -6.00 -5.00 -11.26
CA PHE A 433 -6.90 -3.87 -11.31
C PHE A 433 -6.33 -2.78 -12.23
N PHE A 434 -7.10 -2.36 -13.21
CA PHE A 434 -6.71 -1.22 -14.04
C PHE A 434 -6.90 0.10 -13.28
N HIS A 435 -6.01 1.03 -13.51
CA HIS A 435 -6.13 2.41 -13.03
C HIS A 435 -6.33 3.34 -14.24
N GLY A 436 -7.53 3.69 -14.63
CA GLY A 436 -8.76 3.02 -14.28
C GLY A 436 -9.87 3.45 -15.24
N THR A 437 -11.10 3.26 -14.86
CA THR A 437 -12.27 3.56 -15.69
C THR A 437 -13.11 4.65 -15.01
N PRO A 438 -13.20 5.87 -15.57
CA PRO A 438 -14.12 6.88 -15.06
C PRO A 438 -15.57 6.45 -15.32
N TYR A 439 -16.46 6.61 -14.32
CA TYR A 439 -17.87 6.59 -14.60
C TYR A 439 -18.21 7.71 -15.58
N SER A 440 -19.02 7.39 -16.56
CA SER A 440 -19.56 8.37 -17.50
C SER A 440 -21.02 8.00 -17.83
N PRO A 441 -21.97 8.92 -17.71
CA PRO A 441 -23.32 8.65 -18.14
C PRO A 441 -23.38 8.46 -19.66
N ARG A 442 -24.33 7.66 -20.13
CA ARG A 442 -24.46 7.30 -21.54
C ARG A 442 -24.63 8.50 -22.47
N GLU A 443 -25.31 9.52 -21.99
CA GLU A 443 -25.60 10.78 -22.69
C GLU A 443 -24.44 11.78 -22.69
N ALA A 444 -23.35 11.52 -21.97
CA ALA A 444 -22.20 12.41 -21.97
C ALA A 444 -21.55 12.44 -23.36
N GLU A 445 -21.33 13.64 -23.86
CA GLU A 445 -20.60 13.84 -25.12
C GLU A 445 -19.17 13.31 -25.02
N TRP A 446 -18.63 12.86 -26.15
CA TRP A 446 -17.21 12.46 -26.19
C TRP A 446 -16.31 13.62 -25.75
N PRO A 447 -15.30 13.38 -24.91
CA PRO A 447 -14.72 12.09 -24.49
C PRO A 447 -15.35 11.44 -23.25
N GLY A 448 -16.50 11.87 -22.79
CA GLY A 448 -17.11 11.45 -21.54
C GLY A 448 -16.45 12.13 -20.33
N TRP A 449 -16.72 11.61 -19.15
CA TRP A 449 -16.09 12.10 -17.93
C TRP A 449 -14.71 11.49 -17.76
N LEU A 450 -13.75 12.29 -17.31
CA LEU A 450 -12.35 11.90 -17.26
C LEU A 450 -11.78 12.04 -15.86
N PHE A 451 -10.99 11.05 -15.48
CA PHE A 451 -10.04 11.19 -14.39
C PHE A 451 -8.78 11.92 -14.92
N TYR A 452 -8.08 12.67 -14.08
CA TYR A 452 -6.97 13.54 -14.53
C TYR A 452 -5.72 12.80 -15.00
N ALA A 453 -5.61 11.50 -14.76
CA ALA A 453 -4.43 10.68 -15.01
C ALA A 453 -4.79 9.34 -15.63
N SER A 454 -3.80 8.61 -16.10
CA SER A 454 -3.87 7.23 -16.57
C SER A 454 -4.44 7.01 -17.95
N VAL A 455 -4.52 5.74 -18.33
CA VAL A 455 -4.86 5.28 -19.68
C VAL A 455 -6.33 5.55 -20.05
N ASN A 456 -7.24 5.70 -19.10
CA ASN A 456 -8.69 5.62 -19.31
C ASN A 456 -9.09 4.33 -20.05
N MET A 457 -9.13 3.23 -19.32
CA MET A 457 -9.62 1.95 -19.83
C MET A 457 -11.16 2.00 -19.83
N SER A 458 -11.74 2.75 -20.74
CA SER A 458 -13.16 3.07 -20.77
C SER A 458 -13.78 2.92 -22.17
N PRO A 459 -15.10 2.72 -22.27
CA PRO A 459 -15.83 2.60 -23.53
C PRO A 459 -15.66 3.81 -24.48
N THR A 460 -15.33 4.97 -23.96
CA THR A 460 -15.10 6.19 -24.76
C THR A 460 -13.72 6.25 -25.40
N ASN A 461 -12.78 5.40 -24.96
CA ASN A 461 -11.45 5.31 -25.55
C ASN A 461 -11.46 4.39 -26.78
N SER A 462 -10.75 4.81 -27.83
CA SER A 462 -10.67 4.04 -29.09
C SER A 462 -10.12 2.62 -28.93
N ILE A 463 -9.29 2.37 -27.91
CA ILE A 463 -8.74 1.05 -27.59
C ILE A 463 -9.80 0.06 -27.08
N TRP A 464 -10.97 0.54 -26.65
CA TRP A 464 -12.02 -0.30 -26.06
C TRP A 464 -12.55 -1.37 -27.02
N LYS A 465 -12.57 -1.10 -28.32
CA LYS A 465 -13.02 -2.07 -29.32
C LYS A 465 -12.17 -3.34 -29.34
N ASP A 466 -10.90 -3.23 -29.03
CA ASP A 466 -9.93 -4.32 -29.01
C ASP A 466 -9.65 -4.82 -27.57
N ALA A 467 -10.16 -4.11 -26.56
CA ALA A 467 -9.96 -4.43 -25.14
C ALA A 467 -10.45 -5.85 -24.76
N PRO A 468 -11.57 -6.39 -25.30
CA PRO A 468 -12.01 -7.75 -24.94
C PRO A 468 -10.96 -8.82 -25.24
N ALA A 469 -10.22 -8.73 -26.35
CA ALA A 469 -9.14 -9.66 -26.65
C ALA A 469 -7.97 -9.54 -25.67
N PHE A 470 -7.69 -8.33 -25.22
CA PHE A 470 -6.68 -8.06 -24.20
C PHE A 470 -7.10 -8.57 -22.82
N PHE A 471 -8.36 -8.39 -22.44
CA PHE A 471 -8.91 -8.90 -21.18
C PHE A 471 -8.98 -10.43 -21.16
N ASP A 472 -9.33 -11.08 -22.29
CA ASP A 472 -9.27 -12.55 -22.42
C ASP A 472 -7.84 -13.07 -22.23
N TYR A 473 -6.84 -12.40 -22.79
CA TYR A 473 -5.43 -12.75 -22.56
C TYR A 473 -5.07 -12.66 -21.07
N ILE A 474 -5.46 -11.59 -20.39
CA ILE A 474 -5.21 -11.41 -18.96
C ILE A 474 -5.90 -12.51 -18.15
N THR A 475 -7.17 -12.76 -18.42
CA THR A 475 -7.98 -13.80 -17.78
C THR A 475 -7.32 -15.17 -17.88
N ARG A 476 -6.85 -15.54 -19.07
CA ARG A 476 -6.15 -16.80 -19.29
C ARG A 476 -4.83 -16.88 -18.52
N CYS A 477 -4.04 -15.81 -18.51
CA CYS A 477 -2.82 -15.77 -17.71
C CYS A 477 -3.12 -15.90 -16.22
N GLN A 478 -4.09 -15.13 -15.71
CA GLN A 478 -4.47 -15.15 -14.30
C GLN A 478 -5.02 -16.50 -13.86
N SER A 479 -5.82 -17.18 -14.71
CA SER A 479 -6.35 -18.51 -14.38
C SER A 479 -5.23 -19.54 -14.13
N PHE A 480 -4.13 -19.48 -14.89
CA PHE A 480 -2.95 -20.31 -14.64
C PHE A 480 -2.19 -19.87 -13.38
N LEU A 481 -1.99 -18.56 -13.20
CA LEU A 481 -1.23 -18.02 -12.08
C LEU A 481 -1.94 -18.21 -10.73
N GLN A 482 -3.27 -18.39 -10.74
CA GLN A 482 -4.08 -18.64 -9.55
C GLN A 482 -4.22 -20.13 -9.23
N MET A 483 -4.01 -21.02 -10.20
CA MET A 483 -4.28 -22.46 -10.06
C MET A 483 -3.26 -23.18 -9.17
N GLY A 484 -2.02 -22.72 -9.11
CA GLY A 484 -0.91 -23.47 -8.52
C GLY A 484 -0.39 -22.89 -7.22
N ASN A 485 0.31 -23.74 -6.46
CA ASN A 485 1.15 -23.28 -5.36
C ASN A 485 2.46 -22.73 -5.94
N ARG A 486 2.85 -21.55 -5.49
CA ARG A 486 4.13 -20.95 -5.89
C ARG A 486 5.29 -21.78 -5.35
N THR A 487 6.28 -22.05 -6.21
CA THR A 487 7.55 -22.65 -5.80
C THR A 487 8.63 -21.58 -5.75
N MET A 488 9.38 -21.54 -4.64
CA MET A 488 10.50 -20.61 -4.50
C MET A 488 11.79 -21.24 -5.03
N THR A 489 12.54 -20.46 -5.80
CA THR A 489 13.89 -20.82 -6.25
C THR A 489 14.98 -20.19 -5.41
N SER A 490 14.70 -19.07 -4.74
CA SER A 490 15.66 -18.38 -3.86
C SER A 490 14.98 -17.47 -2.85
N TRP A 491 15.67 -17.21 -1.74
CA TRP A 491 15.26 -16.28 -0.70
C TRP A 491 16.27 -15.14 -0.62
N SER A 492 15.77 -13.91 -0.53
CA SER A 492 16.59 -12.75 -0.20
C SER A 492 16.14 -12.18 1.14
N ILE A 493 17.09 -11.99 2.04
CA ILE A 493 16.82 -11.41 3.36
C ILE A 493 17.25 -9.95 3.35
N CYS A 494 16.30 -9.04 3.53
CA CYS A 494 16.57 -7.63 3.70
C CYS A 494 16.48 -7.26 5.19
N ARG A 495 17.53 -6.64 5.71
CA ARG A 495 17.59 -6.23 7.11
C ARG A 495 16.87 -4.88 7.29
N TYR A 496 15.61 -4.92 7.70
CA TYR A 496 14.78 -3.73 7.92
C TYR A 496 15.43 -2.69 8.86
N THR A 497 16.03 -3.15 9.97
CA THR A 497 16.72 -2.28 10.94
C THR A 497 17.91 -1.53 10.34
N THR A 498 18.58 -2.09 9.32
CA THR A 498 19.67 -1.41 8.62
C THR A 498 19.14 -0.24 7.79
N CYS A 499 18.00 -0.42 7.13
CA CYS A 499 17.32 0.67 6.42
C CYS A 499 16.84 1.76 7.39
N GLY A 500 16.31 1.38 8.55
CA GLY A 500 15.87 2.31 9.59
C GLY A 500 16.96 3.22 10.16
N ARG A 501 18.24 2.81 10.07
CA ARG A 501 19.39 3.60 10.52
C ARG A 501 19.87 4.65 9.52
N LYS A 502 19.48 4.56 8.26
CA LYS A 502 19.88 5.52 7.23
C LYS A 502 19.13 6.85 7.39
N GLN A 503 19.82 7.93 7.04
CA GLN A 503 19.23 9.27 7.06
C GLN A 503 18.23 9.38 5.90
N ALA A 504 17.00 9.78 6.20
CA ALA A 504 16.01 10.14 5.20
C ALA A 504 15.74 11.65 5.28
N ASN A 505 16.32 12.41 4.35
CA ASN A 505 15.75 13.68 3.91
C ASN A 505 14.75 13.45 2.77
N ALA A 506 14.41 12.21 2.50
CA ALA A 506 13.56 11.78 1.42
C ALA A 506 12.33 11.06 2.01
N SER A 507 11.23 11.09 1.29
CA SER A 507 10.03 10.32 1.62
C SER A 507 10.39 8.87 1.98
N TRP A 508 9.61 8.23 2.82
CA TRP A 508 9.80 6.84 3.22
C TRP A 508 9.97 5.89 2.02
N LEU A 509 9.31 6.20 0.92
CA LEU A 509 9.44 5.50 -0.36
C LEU A 509 10.90 5.43 -0.84
N SER A 510 11.67 6.52 -0.70
CA SER A 510 13.06 6.56 -1.14
C SER A 510 14.04 5.79 -0.23
N ILE A 511 13.64 5.42 0.98
CA ILE A 511 14.46 4.59 1.87
C ILE A 511 14.45 3.14 1.37
N PHE A 512 13.30 2.64 0.98
CA PHE A 512 13.17 1.26 0.49
C PHE A 512 13.73 1.08 -0.91
N THR A 513 13.51 2.02 -1.81
CA THR A 513 14.07 1.99 -3.17
C THR A 513 15.60 2.11 -3.19
N LYS A 514 16.20 2.83 -2.24
CA LYS A 514 17.68 2.96 -2.15
C LYS A 514 18.38 1.81 -1.43
N CYS A 515 17.68 0.97 -0.67
CA CYS A 515 18.28 -0.20 -0.05
C CYS A 515 18.75 -1.25 -1.07
N ASN A 516 18.18 -1.28 -2.27
CA ASN A 516 18.52 -2.24 -3.32
C ASN A 516 19.72 -1.85 -4.18
N SER A 517 20.14 -0.60 -4.22
CA SER A 517 21.29 -0.17 -5.00
C SER A 517 22.61 -0.31 -4.20
N GLY A 518 23.07 -1.54 -3.96
CA GLY A 518 24.45 -1.79 -3.56
C GLY A 518 24.75 -2.06 -2.08
N LEU A 519 23.85 -2.68 -1.32
CA LEU A 519 24.19 -3.21 0.00
C LEU A 519 24.42 -4.72 -0.06
N PRO A 520 25.54 -5.23 0.52
CA PRO A 520 25.74 -6.67 0.65
C PRO A 520 24.68 -7.25 1.60
N CYS A 521 24.00 -8.29 1.16
CA CYS A 521 23.24 -9.17 2.06
C CYS A 521 24.25 -9.87 2.98
N LEU A 522 24.28 -9.54 4.25
CA LEU A 522 25.15 -10.18 5.23
C LEU A 522 24.33 -11.11 6.11
N SER A 523 24.76 -12.34 6.21
CA SER A 523 24.32 -13.32 7.19
C SER A 523 24.90 -12.96 8.56
N VAL A 524 24.08 -12.55 9.53
CA VAL A 524 24.46 -12.44 10.95
C VAL A 524 23.25 -12.74 11.83
N PRO A 525 23.40 -13.48 12.91
CA PRO A 525 22.29 -13.94 13.76
C PRO A 525 21.72 -12.81 14.64
N TYR A 526 20.43 -12.97 14.95
CA TYR A 526 19.63 -12.20 15.92
C TYR A 526 19.28 -10.74 15.58
N THR A 527 18.29 -10.56 14.68
CA THR A 527 17.38 -9.39 14.65
C THR A 527 16.17 -9.74 13.78
N PRO A 528 15.01 -9.10 13.93
CA PRO A 528 13.86 -9.40 13.07
C PRO A 528 14.22 -9.17 11.59
N PHE A 529 14.00 -10.18 10.78
CA PHE A 529 14.31 -10.20 9.35
C PHE A 529 13.02 -10.08 8.56
N THR A 530 13.04 -9.25 7.52
CA THR A 530 12.04 -9.29 6.47
C THR A 530 12.51 -10.23 5.38
N ILE A 531 11.72 -11.27 5.10
CA ILE A 531 11.99 -12.23 4.04
C ILE A 531 11.24 -11.78 2.78
N VAL A 532 11.97 -11.57 1.69
CA VAL A 532 11.39 -11.23 0.39
C VAL A 532 11.63 -12.39 -0.56
N ASP A 533 10.54 -12.93 -1.11
CA ASP A 533 10.61 -13.93 -2.17
C ASP A 533 11.00 -13.25 -3.49
N MET A 534 12.18 -13.55 -3.98
CA MET A 534 12.62 -13.09 -5.30
C MET A 534 12.55 -14.26 -6.28
N MET A 535 11.54 -14.30 -7.13
CA MET A 535 11.62 -15.12 -8.33
C MET A 535 12.83 -14.66 -9.14
N SER A 536 13.75 -15.57 -9.40
CA SER A 536 14.90 -15.28 -10.27
C SER A 536 14.41 -15.10 -11.70
N ILE A 537 14.27 -13.85 -12.13
CA ILE A 537 14.42 -13.54 -13.55
C ILE A 537 15.93 -13.53 -13.74
N THR A 538 16.46 -14.66 -14.19
CA THR A 538 17.90 -14.87 -14.30
C THR A 538 18.51 -13.93 -15.32
N SER A 539 19.26 -12.98 -14.81
CA SER A 539 20.56 -12.67 -15.40
C SER A 539 21.61 -13.37 -14.53
N PRO A 540 22.56 -14.13 -15.06
CA PRO A 540 23.48 -14.96 -14.28
C PRO A 540 24.49 -14.17 -13.40
N THR A 541 24.39 -12.86 -13.35
CA THR A 541 25.43 -11.97 -12.80
C THR A 541 25.07 -11.32 -11.45
N ILE A 542 23.89 -11.56 -10.90
CA ILE A 542 23.51 -10.98 -9.61
C ILE A 542 22.92 -12.07 -8.73
N LEU A 543 23.76 -12.87 -8.08
CA LEU A 543 23.35 -13.61 -6.88
C LEU A 543 24.56 -14.35 -6.27
N SER A 544 25.37 -13.64 -5.50
CA SER A 544 26.03 -14.23 -4.35
C SER A 544 25.16 -13.94 -3.11
N GLY A 545 24.00 -14.54 -3.06
CA GLY A 545 23.08 -14.50 -1.91
C GLY A 545 23.25 -15.77 -1.09
N VAL A 546 23.35 -15.62 0.20
CA VAL A 546 23.45 -16.71 1.15
C VAL A 546 22.16 -17.53 1.14
N LEU A 547 22.25 -18.77 0.72
CA LEU A 547 21.22 -19.79 0.93
C LEU A 547 21.15 -20.12 2.42
N VAL A 548 20.07 -19.81 3.09
CA VAL A 548 19.75 -20.36 4.41
C VAL A 548 18.87 -21.57 4.19
N SER A 549 19.41 -22.77 4.37
CA SER A 549 18.61 -23.98 4.43
C SER A 549 17.75 -23.94 5.70
N LYS A 550 16.48 -24.32 5.57
CA LYS A 550 15.56 -24.50 6.67
C LYS A 550 16.11 -25.58 7.59
N THR A 551 16.69 -25.20 8.71
CA THR A 551 16.82 -26.11 9.84
C THR A 551 15.59 -25.90 10.73
N GLU A 552 14.92 -27.00 10.98
CA GLU A 552 13.74 -27.08 11.83
C GLU A 552 14.06 -26.52 13.22
N ASN A 553 13.26 -25.61 13.67
CA ASN A 553 13.05 -25.02 15.01
C ASN A 553 13.00 -23.49 14.92
N TRP A 554 11.81 -23.03 14.62
CA TRP A 554 11.35 -21.67 14.90
C TRP A 554 9.99 -21.73 15.59
#